data_bf0a208d192eaf0edcc75b49e40a3620
#
_entry.id   bf0a208d192eaf0edcc75b49e40a3620
#
_cell.length_a   1.000
_cell.length_b   1.000
_cell.length_c   1.000
_cell.angle_alpha   90.00
_cell.angle_beta   90.00
_cell.angle_gamma   90.00
#
_symmetry.space_group_name_H-M   'P 1'
#
loop_
_entity.id
_entity.type
_entity.pdbx_description
1 polymer ?
#
loop_
_entity_poly.entity_id
_entity_poly.type
_entity_poly.pdbx_seq_one_letter_code
_entity_poly.pdbx_strand_id
1 'polypeptide(L)'
;MCIRDSFLEAHKDEYGYTIKSFDAADQLYDALKVGSIDAMMDDYPVIGYAVKQGQALKTPIKREVGGEYGFAVKKGENPELREMFTEALKEMKRTGEYDEIVNKYIGSGQEEKKDAVDESTITGLLKNNYKSLLEGLWKTIVLALVSFALALVLGVIFGLFRVSPVRGLRLLAGVYIDIIRGIPMMVLAFFIFFGLPGITGIKIPDFAAGIITLTLNASAYIAEIVRGGINAVPVGQMEASRSLGLSYNRTMQKIILPQAVKIMIPSFINQFVISLKDTTIISAIGVVELLQTGKIIVARTTQSSYVYLIIAIMYLILITILTKLANRLDKKVK
;
A
#
# COMPACT_ATOMS: atom_id res chain seq x y z
N MET A 1 11.63 15.95 -12.24
CA MET A 1 11.08 16.57 -13.47
C MET A 1 11.46 15.67 -14.63
N CYS A 2 10.49 15.08 -15.32
CA CYS A 2 10.73 14.15 -16.42
C CYS A 2 10.99 14.96 -17.70
N ILE A 3 11.72 14.41 -18.68
CA ILE A 3 11.95 15.07 -20.00
C ILE A 3 10.62 15.47 -20.65
N ARG A 4 9.58 14.66 -20.44
CA ARG A 4 8.20 14.95 -20.89
C ARG A 4 7.64 16.26 -20.33
N ASP A 5 7.82 16.49 -19.01
CA ASP A 5 7.34 17.68 -18.34
C ASP A 5 8.06 18.93 -18.87
N SER A 6 9.36 18.81 -19.12
CA SER A 6 10.17 19.91 -19.69
C SER A 6 9.72 20.28 -21.09
N PHE A 7 9.38 19.30 -21.95
CA PHE A 7 8.89 19.55 -23.29
C PHE A 7 7.53 20.26 -23.26
N LEU A 8 6.60 19.75 -22.47
CA LEU A 8 5.28 20.35 -22.33
C LEU A 8 5.34 21.76 -21.77
N GLU A 9 6.14 21.99 -20.71
CA GLU A 9 6.30 23.34 -20.13
C GLU A 9 6.95 24.32 -21.12
N ALA A 10 7.91 23.88 -21.93
CA ALA A 10 8.56 24.74 -22.93
C ALA A 10 7.64 25.25 -24.04
N HIS A 11 6.57 24.49 -24.38
CA HIS A 11 5.66 24.83 -25.47
C HIS A 11 4.25 25.26 -25.03
N LYS A 12 4.03 25.34 -23.72
CA LYS A 12 2.73 25.65 -23.11
C LYS A 12 2.14 26.98 -23.59
N ASP A 13 2.96 28.02 -23.61
CA ASP A 13 2.53 29.37 -23.98
C ASP A 13 2.34 29.51 -25.50
N GLU A 14 3.10 28.75 -26.29
CA GLU A 14 3.03 28.73 -27.75
C GLU A 14 1.70 28.13 -28.25
N TYR A 15 1.25 27.03 -27.62
CA TYR A 15 0.06 26.28 -28.04
C TYR A 15 -1.16 26.49 -27.15
N GLY A 16 -1.03 27.23 -26.03
CA GLY A 16 -2.13 27.65 -25.17
C GLY A 16 -2.84 26.51 -24.42
N TYR A 17 -2.16 25.40 -24.10
CA TYR A 17 -2.73 24.30 -23.33
C TYR A 17 -2.42 24.37 -21.83
N THR A 18 -3.23 23.69 -21.04
CA THR A 18 -2.99 23.47 -19.60
C THR A 18 -2.40 22.09 -19.32
N ILE A 19 -1.39 22.02 -18.45
CA ILE A 19 -0.73 20.78 -18.09
C ILE A 19 -1.34 20.23 -16.81
N LYS A 20 -1.71 18.94 -16.81
CA LYS A 20 -2.15 18.19 -15.67
C LYS A 20 -1.24 16.97 -15.50
N SER A 21 -0.47 16.93 -14.42
CA SER A 21 0.45 15.83 -14.12
C SER A 21 -0.25 14.73 -13.31
N PHE A 22 0.16 13.48 -13.55
CA PHE A 22 -0.32 12.29 -12.86
C PHE A 22 0.88 11.49 -12.34
N ASP A 23 0.70 10.81 -11.19
CA ASP A 23 1.78 10.05 -10.56
C ASP A 23 2.02 8.69 -11.23
N ALA A 24 1.02 8.18 -11.96
CA ALA A 24 1.10 6.87 -12.60
C ALA A 24 0.43 6.88 -13.98
N ALA A 25 0.96 6.06 -14.90
CA ALA A 25 0.49 5.99 -16.29
C ALA A 25 -0.98 5.51 -16.40
N ASP A 26 -1.43 4.60 -15.53
CA ASP A 26 -2.81 4.13 -15.49
C ASP A 26 -3.81 5.26 -15.22
N GLN A 27 -3.46 6.17 -14.30
CA GLN A 27 -4.28 7.35 -14.01
C GLN A 27 -4.37 8.31 -15.22
N LEU A 28 -3.27 8.44 -15.96
CA LEU A 28 -3.21 9.25 -17.19
C LEU A 28 -4.14 8.68 -18.27
N TYR A 29 -4.08 7.36 -18.50
CA TYR A 29 -4.94 6.68 -19.46
C TYR A 29 -6.42 6.74 -19.07
N ASP A 30 -6.74 6.58 -17.79
CA ASP A 30 -8.12 6.69 -17.30
C ASP A 30 -8.64 8.12 -17.41
N ALA A 31 -7.82 9.12 -17.12
CA ALA A 31 -8.18 10.53 -17.27
C ALA A 31 -8.56 10.88 -18.72
N LEU A 32 -7.83 10.33 -19.71
CA LEU A 32 -8.15 10.47 -21.13
C LEU A 32 -9.45 9.74 -21.50
N LYS A 33 -9.63 8.50 -21.02
CA LYS A 33 -10.84 7.70 -21.29
C LYS A 33 -12.13 8.36 -20.78
N VAL A 34 -12.09 8.96 -19.59
CA VAL A 34 -13.25 9.64 -18.99
C VAL A 34 -13.41 11.07 -19.48
N GLY A 35 -12.54 11.56 -20.36
CA GLY A 35 -12.60 12.91 -20.92
C GLY A 35 -12.23 14.02 -19.94
N SER A 36 -11.48 13.71 -18.89
CA SER A 36 -10.98 14.73 -17.95
C SER A 36 -9.71 15.44 -18.43
N ILE A 37 -9.11 14.92 -19.47
CA ILE A 37 -8.05 15.52 -20.30
C ILE A 37 -8.34 15.22 -21.77
N ASP A 38 -7.92 16.12 -22.66
CA ASP A 38 -8.18 16.01 -24.11
C ASP A 38 -7.09 15.24 -24.85
N ALA A 39 -5.85 15.28 -24.33
CA ALA A 39 -4.68 14.61 -24.88
C ALA A 39 -3.73 14.19 -23.77
N MET A 40 -2.87 13.22 -24.06
CA MET A 40 -1.80 12.80 -23.16
C MET A 40 -0.47 12.71 -23.88
N MET A 41 0.62 12.85 -23.12
CA MET A 41 1.99 12.59 -23.57
C MET A 41 2.64 11.57 -22.67
N ASP A 42 3.15 10.49 -23.27
CA ASP A 42 3.86 9.44 -22.57
C ASP A 42 4.98 8.86 -23.46
N ASP A 43 5.82 8.00 -22.90
CA ASP A 43 6.91 7.39 -23.64
C ASP A 43 6.37 6.50 -24.77
N TYR A 44 6.98 6.61 -25.97
CA TYR A 44 6.53 5.86 -27.14
C TYR A 44 6.40 4.34 -26.91
N PRO A 45 7.33 3.64 -26.24
CA PRO A 45 7.18 2.21 -25.96
C PRO A 45 5.94 1.90 -25.11
N VAL A 46 5.59 2.78 -24.16
CA VAL A 46 4.43 2.62 -23.28
C VAL A 46 3.14 2.78 -24.08
N ILE A 47 3.03 3.86 -24.86
CA ILE A 47 1.87 4.10 -25.74
C ILE A 47 1.75 3.00 -26.78
N GLY A 48 2.86 2.62 -27.44
CA GLY A 48 2.86 1.55 -28.46
C GLY A 48 2.39 0.22 -27.91
N TYR A 49 2.84 -0.14 -26.70
CA TYR A 49 2.36 -1.33 -26.00
C TYR A 49 0.86 -1.25 -25.67
N ALA A 50 0.38 -0.11 -25.17
CA ALA A 50 -1.03 0.10 -24.83
C ALA A 50 -1.94 -0.01 -26.08
N VAL A 51 -1.54 0.57 -27.22
CA VAL A 51 -2.24 0.46 -28.51
C VAL A 51 -2.27 -0.99 -28.97
N LYS A 52 -1.14 -1.72 -28.86
CA LYS A 52 -1.08 -3.15 -29.23
C LYS A 52 -1.94 -4.03 -28.35
N GLN A 53 -2.17 -3.65 -27.10
CA GLN A 53 -3.11 -4.33 -26.19
C GLN A 53 -4.59 -3.96 -26.47
N GLY A 54 -4.88 -3.24 -27.54
CA GLY A 54 -6.24 -2.89 -27.95
C GLY A 54 -6.83 -1.65 -27.28
N GLN A 55 -5.98 -0.80 -26.68
CA GLN A 55 -6.46 0.48 -26.17
C GLN A 55 -6.94 1.36 -27.32
N ALA A 56 -8.11 1.99 -27.15
CA ALA A 56 -8.69 2.93 -28.11
C ALA A 56 -7.93 4.27 -28.14
N LEU A 57 -6.63 4.23 -28.38
CA LEU A 57 -5.74 5.38 -28.45
C LEU A 57 -5.36 5.65 -29.90
N LYS A 58 -5.22 6.93 -30.24
CA LYS A 58 -4.66 7.37 -31.51
C LYS A 58 -3.41 8.19 -31.26
N THR A 59 -2.36 7.92 -32.00
CA THR A 59 -1.12 8.70 -32.01
C THR A 59 -1.08 9.63 -33.22
N PRO A 60 -1.68 10.83 -33.14
CA PRO A 60 -1.85 11.72 -34.31
C PRO A 60 -0.53 12.36 -34.75
N ILE A 61 0.48 12.39 -33.86
CA ILE A 61 1.76 13.07 -34.09
C ILE A 61 2.86 12.02 -34.25
N LYS A 62 3.80 12.25 -35.16
CA LYS A 62 5.00 11.44 -35.27
C LYS A 62 5.80 11.59 -33.98
N ARG A 63 6.41 10.47 -33.53
CA ARG A 63 7.25 10.47 -32.33
C ARG A 63 8.40 11.49 -32.45
N GLU A 64 8.53 12.29 -31.42
CA GLU A 64 9.70 13.13 -31.21
C GLU A 64 10.80 12.30 -30.50
N VAL A 65 12.07 12.51 -30.88
CA VAL A 65 13.19 11.85 -30.20
C VAL A 65 13.49 12.63 -28.94
N GLY A 66 12.95 12.18 -27.81
CA GLY A 66 13.07 12.90 -26.53
C GLY A 66 14.20 12.42 -25.62
N GLY A 67 14.81 11.27 -25.88
CA GLY A 67 15.85 10.71 -25.02
C GLY A 67 16.20 9.26 -25.35
N GLU A 68 17.17 8.73 -24.62
CA GLU A 68 17.62 7.34 -24.70
C GLU A 68 17.38 6.64 -23.35
N TYR A 69 17.04 5.35 -23.40
CA TYR A 69 17.00 4.51 -22.21
C TYR A 69 18.38 3.96 -21.92
N GLY A 70 18.82 4.03 -20.68
CA GLY A 70 20.10 3.52 -20.22
C GLY A 70 19.93 2.43 -19.17
N PHE A 71 20.77 1.39 -19.26
CA PHE A 71 20.94 0.43 -18.19
C PHE A 71 21.86 1.02 -17.11
N ALA A 72 21.41 1.05 -15.86
CA ALA A 72 22.15 1.62 -14.76
C ALA A 72 22.41 0.59 -13.66
N VAL A 73 23.62 0.65 -13.09
CA VAL A 73 24.03 -0.08 -11.90
C VAL A 73 24.44 0.91 -10.82
N LYS A 74 24.49 0.48 -9.56
CA LYS A 74 24.97 1.34 -8.49
C LYS A 74 26.41 1.77 -8.75
N LYS A 75 26.71 3.05 -8.57
CA LYS A 75 28.03 3.63 -8.83
C LYS A 75 29.12 2.88 -8.05
N GLY A 76 30.13 2.36 -8.78
CA GLY A 76 31.24 1.60 -8.22
C GLY A 76 30.94 0.11 -7.97
N GLU A 77 29.73 -0.38 -8.27
CA GLU A 77 29.36 -1.80 -8.13
C GLU A 77 29.04 -2.41 -9.50
N ASN A 78 29.28 -3.73 -9.63
CA ASN A 78 28.93 -4.56 -10.78
C ASN A 78 29.36 -4.01 -12.17
N PRO A 79 30.62 -3.60 -12.39
CA PRO A 79 31.08 -3.15 -13.70
C PRO A 79 30.93 -4.23 -14.77
N GLU A 80 31.19 -5.50 -14.43
CA GLU A 80 31.07 -6.64 -15.32
C GLU A 80 29.62 -6.81 -15.85
N LEU A 81 28.62 -6.63 -14.98
CA LEU A 81 27.23 -6.71 -15.40
C LEU A 81 26.89 -5.63 -16.43
N ARG A 82 27.42 -4.42 -16.27
CA ARG A 82 27.24 -3.33 -17.23
C ARG A 82 27.87 -3.67 -18.60
N GLU A 83 29.06 -4.25 -18.60
CA GLU A 83 29.76 -4.66 -19.82
C GLU A 83 29.02 -5.79 -20.51
N MET A 84 28.63 -6.84 -19.77
CA MET A 84 27.84 -7.96 -20.29
C MET A 84 26.53 -7.49 -20.92
N PHE A 85 25.81 -6.57 -20.27
CA PHE A 85 24.57 -6.00 -20.83
C PHE A 85 24.84 -5.22 -22.12
N THR A 86 25.91 -4.43 -22.14
CA THR A 86 26.29 -3.63 -23.32
C THR A 86 26.65 -4.51 -24.50
N GLU A 87 27.41 -5.59 -24.28
CA GLU A 87 27.79 -6.53 -25.32
C GLU A 87 26.59 -7.32 -25.82
N ALA A 88 25.77 -7.85 -24.92
CA ALA A 88 24.53 -8.54 -25.28
C ALA A 88 23.60 -7.66 -26.11
N LEU A 89 23.40 -6.40 -25.73
CA LEU A 89 22.57 -5.46 -26.48
C LEU A 89 23.13 -5.15 -27.87
N LYS A 90 24.45 -5.02 -28.00
CA LYS A 90 25.12 -4.86 -29.32
C LYS A 90 24.90 -6.07 -30.20
N GLU A 91 25.04 -7.27 -29.63
CA GLU A 91 24.84 -8.52 -30.36
C GLU A 91 23.39 -8.70 -30.81
N MET A 92 22.41 -8.46 -29.92
CA MET A 92 20.98 -8.48 -30.26
C MET A 92 20.64 -7.48 -31.39
N LYS A 93 21.23 -6.29 -31.39
CA LYS A 93 21.08 -5.32 -32.49
C LYS A 93 21.70 -5.81 -33.80
N ARG A 94 22.86 -6.49 -33.72
CA ARG A 94 23.55 -7.04 -34.88
C ARG A 94 22.81 -8.22 -35.50
N THR A 95 22.17 -9.07 -34.67
CA THR A 95 21.44 -10.26 -35.14
C THR A 95 20.02 -9.95 -35.60
N GLY A 96 19.49 -8.75 -35.30
CA GLY A 96 18.10 -8.38 -35.53
C GLY A 96 17.12 -8.83 -34.43
N GLU A 97 17.59 -9.59 -33.44
CA GLU A 97 16.77 -10.05 -32.32
C GLU A 97 16.14 -8.90 -31.53
N TYR A 98 16.88 -7.79 -31.38
CA TYR A 98 16.37 -6.57 -30.76
C TYR A 98 15.11 -6.06 -31.50
N ASP A 99 15.14 -6.01 -32.82
CA ASP A 99 14.00 -5.55 -33.62
C ASP A 99 12.83 -6.53 -33.58
N GLU A 100 13.09 -7.82 -33.52
CA GLU A 100 12.06 -8.84 -33.32
C GLU A 100 11.34 -8.66 -31.97
N ILE A 101 12.10 -8.44 -30.88
CA ILE A 101 11.54 -8.19 -29.55
C ILE A 101 10.73 -6.89 -29.56
N VAL A 102 11.28 -5.79 -30.10
CA VAL A 102 10.59 -4.51 -30.18
C VAL A 102 9.29 -4.64 -30.98
N ASN A 103 9.33 -5.29 -32.15
CA ASN A 103 8.15 -5.51 -32.97
C ASN A 103 7.13 -6.42 -32.29
N LYS A 104 7.57 -7.42 -31.54
CA LYS A 104 6.71 -8.30 -30.77
C LYS A 104 5.89 -7.55 -29.70
N TYR A 105 6.46 -6.56 -29.04
CA TYR A 105 5.83 -5.87 -27.91
C TYR A 105 5.30 -4.47 -28.27
N ILE A 106 5.88 -3.76 -29.22
CA ILE A 106 5.62 -2.34 -29.49
C ILE A 106 5.22 -2.10 -30.96
N GLY A 107 5.59 -3.01 -31.89
CA GLY A 107 5.35 -2.86 -33.32
C GLY A 107 3.86 -2.82 -33.70
N SER A 108 3.53 -2.14 -34.79
CA SER A 108 2.19 -1.97 -35.35
C SER A 108 1.57 -3.22 -35.99
N GLY A 109 2.24 -4.38 -35.88
CA GLY A 109 1.73 -5.65 -36.42
C GLY A 109 0.63 -6.23 -35.56
N GLN A 110 -0.57 -6.35 -36.11
CA GLN A 110 -1.63 -7.22 -35.56
C GLN A 110 -1.21 -8.68 -35.74
N GLU A 111 -0.34 -9.19 -34.84
CA GLU A 111 -0.31 -10.63 -34.62
C GLU A 111 -1.48 -10.97 -33.71
N GLU A 112 -2.50 -11.63 -34.29
CA GLU A 112 -3.58 -12.26 -33.53
C GLU A 112 -2.94 -13.14 -32.46
N LYS A 113 -3.15 -12.78 -31.19
CA LYS A 113 -2.92 -13.68 -30.06
C LYS A 113 -3.92 -14.84 -30.21
N LYS A 114 -3.53 -15.91 -30.92
CA LYS A 114 -4.21 -17.19 -30.81
C LYS A 114 -4.06 -17.64 -29.37
N ASP A 115 -5.20 -17.83 -28.69
CA ASP A 115 -5.36 -18.36 -27.33
C ASP A 115 -5.11 -17.47 -26.12
N ALA A 116 -4.99 -16.16 -26.25
CA ALA A 116 -5.04 -15.28 -25.09
C ALA A 116 -6.50 -15.11 -24.62
N VAL A 117 -6.77 -15.48 -23.35
CA VAL A 117 -8.08 -15.18 -22.73
C VAL A 117 -8.32 -13.68 -22.81
N ASP A 118 -9.47 -13.27 -23.32
CA ASP A 118 -9.85 -11.87 -23.47
C ASP A 118 -9.95 -11.20 -22.08
N GLU A 119 -8.94 -10.40 -21.72
CA GLU A 119 -8.89 -9.65 -20.47
C GLU A 119 -9.68 -8.32 -20.52
N SER A 120 -10.43 -8.06 -21.59
CA SER A 120 -11.35 -6.92 -21.66
C SER A 120 -12.61 -7.14 -20.81
N THR A 121 -12.86 -8.37 -20.37
CA THR A 121 -14.01 -8.76 -19.58
C THR A 121 -13.64 -9.12 -18.13
N ILE A 122 -14.59 -8.94 -17.20
CA ILE A 122 -14.40 -9.31 -15.78
C ILE A 122 -14.03 -10.80 -15.64
N THR A 123 -14.69 -11.67 -16.41
CA THR A 123 -14.46 -13.12 -16.38
C THR A 123 -13.07 -13.48 -16.89
N GLY A 124 -12.60 -12.83 -17.94
CA GLY A 124 -11.25 -13.01 -18.48
C GLY A 124 -10.17 -12.53 -17.51
N LEU A 125 -10.38 -11.35 -16.92
CA LEU A 125 -9.49 -10.80 -15.90
C LEU A 125 -9.38 -11.74 -14.69
N LEU A 126 -10.50 -12.26 -14.18
CA LEU A 126 -10.50 -13.20 -13.06
C LEU A 126 -9.80 -14.51 -13.44
N LYS A 127 -10.12 -15.08 -14.61
CA LYS A 127 -9.54 -16.35 -15.05
C LYS A 127 -8.01 -16.30 -15.19
N ASN A 128 -7.48 -15.18 -15.68
CA ASN A 128 -6.03 -15.02 -15.86
C ASN A 128 -5.28 -14.60 -14.60
N ASN A 129 -5.94 -13.89 -13.67
CA ASN A 129 -5.26 -13.24 -12.57
C ASN A 129 -5.65 -13.78 -11.17
N TYR A 130 -6.54 -14.78 -11.07
CA TYR A 130 -7.04 -15.25 -9.78
C TYR A 130 -5.93 -15.70 -8.82
N LYS A 131 -4.86 -16.35 -9.32
CA LYS A 131 -3.72 -16.77 -8.48
C LYS A 131 -3.03 -15.56 -7.87
N SER A 132 -2.67 -14.57 -8.68
CA SER A 132 -2.01 -13.35 -8.20
C SER A 132 -2.90 -12.56 -7.24
N LEU A 133 -4.21 -12.48 -7.52
CA LEU A 133 -5.17 -11.83 -6.65
C LEU A 133 -5.30 -12.55 -5.30
N LEU A 134 -5.34 -13.89 -5.29
CA LEU A 134 -5.37 -14.68 -4.05
C LEU A 134 -4.06 -14.57 -3.27
N GLU A 135 -2.91 -14.56 -3.94
CA GLU A 135 -1.61 -14.31 -3.30
C GLU A 135 -1.55 -12.92 -2.68
N GLY A 136 -2.00 -11.88 -3.41
CA GLY A 136 -2.12 -10.53 -2.88
C GLY A 136 -3.04 -10.45 -1.67
N LEU A 137 -4.21 -11.11 -1.74
CA LEU A 137 -5.16 -11.21 -0.62
C LEU A 137 -4.54 -11.91 0.60
N TRP A 138 -3.82 -13.01 0.37
CA TRP A 138 -3.11 -13.71 1.44
C TRP A 138 -2.06 -12.84 2.11
N LYS A 139 -1.25 -12.11 1.33
CA LYS A 139 -0.26 -11.17 1.86
C LYS A 139 -0.92 -10.04 2.66
N THR A 140 -2.05 -9.51 2.18
CA THR A 140 -2.87 -8.53 2.94
C THR A 140 -3.27 -9.08 4.30
N ILE A 141 -3.79 -10.32 4.35
CA ILE A 141 -4.22 -10.97 5.59
C ILE A 141 -3.04 -11.19 6.54
N VAL A 142 -1.93 -11.73 6.05
CA VAL A 142 -0.73 -11.97 6.86
C VAL A 142 -0.18 -10.65 7.41
N LEU A 143 -0.06 -9.62 6.56
CA LEU A 143 0.41 -8.30 6.95
C LEU A 143 -0.47 -7.70 8.06
N ALA A 144 -1.80 -7.76 7.90
CA ALA A 144 -2.74 -7.26 8.90
C ALA A 144 -2.67 -8.04 10.22
N LEU A 145 -2.66 -9.38 10.16
CA LEU A 145 -2.66 -10.22 11.36
C LEU A 145 -1.37 -10.08 12.17
N VAL A 146 -0.22 -10.14 11.51
CA VAL A 146 1.09 -10.02 12.18
C VAL A 146 1.25 -8.64 12.80
N SER A 147 0.97 -7.60 12.02
CA SER A 147 1.08 -6.22 12.51
C SER A 147 0.11 -5.95 13.66
N PHE A 148 -1.13 -6.43 13.59
CA PHE A 148 -2.11 -6.22 14.63
C PHE A 148 -1.78 -6.99 15.93
N ALA A 149 -1.26 -8.22 15.82
CA ALA A 149 -0.81 -8.98 16.98
C ALA A 149 0.33 -8.26 17.72
N LEU A 150 1.32 -7.76 16.99
CA LEU A 150 2.40 -6.95 17.56
C LEU A 150 1.89 -5.62 18.13
N ALA A 151 0.94 -4.98 17.42
CA ALA A 151 0.31 -3.74 17.86
C ALA A 151 -0.51 -3.92 19.14
N LEU A 152 -1.19 -5.06 19.32
CA LEU A 152 -1.88 -5.37 20.57
C LEU A 152 -0.92 -5.40 21.75
N VAL A 153 0.21 -6.11 21.63
CA VAL A 153 1.22 -6.19 22.69
C VAL A 153 1.75 -4.80 23.02
N LEU A 154 2.22 -4.08 22.02
CA LEU A 154 2.82 -2.75 22.20
C LEU A 154 1.79 -1.73 22.70
N GLY A 155 0.60 -1.72 22.13
CA GLY A 155 -0.47 -0.80 22.49
C GLY A 155 -1.03 -1.04 23.89
N VAL A 156 -1.14 -2.29 24.34
CA VAL A 156 -1.53 -2.59 25.73
C VAL A 156 -0.47 -2.08 26.71
N ILE A 157 0.82 -2.28 26.43
CA ILE A 157 1.92 -1.78 27.26
C ILE A 157 1.84 -0.25 27.39
N PHE A 158 1.78 0.48 26.27
CA PHE A 158 1.70 1.94 26.30
C PHE A 158 0.37 2.45 26.86
N GLY A 159 -0.74 1.75 26.64
CA GLY A 159 -2.03 2.07 27.24
C GLY A 159 -2.02 1.95 28.78
N LEU A 160 -1.40 0.89 29.31
CA LEU A 160 -1.21 0.74 30.76
C LEU A 160 -0.26 1.80 31.31
N PHE A 161 0.82 2.15 30.60
CA PHE A 161 1.70 3.24 31.01
C PHE A 161 0.94 4.58 31.04
N ARG A 162 0.03 4.81 30.13
CA ARG A 162 -0.77 6.05 30.02
C ARG A 162 -1.70 6.27 31.21
N VAL A 163 -2.16 5.20 31.86
CA VAL A 163 -2.99 5.26 33.08
C VAL A 163 -2.20 5.05 34.36
N SER A 164 -0.89 4.83 34.28
CA SER A 164 -0.03 4.59 35.42
C SER A 164 0.03 5.79 36.40
N PRO A 165 0.08 5.57 37.70
CA PRO A 165 0.35 6.63 38.67
C PRO A 165 1.76 7.23 38.53
N VAL A 166 2.70 6.50 37.91
CA VAL A 166 4.09 6.95 37.71
C VAL A 166 4.14 7.97 36.57
N ARG A 167 4.51 9.22 36.91
CA ARG A 167 4.56 10.35 35.97
C ARG A 167 5.45 10.10 34.76
N GLY A 168 6.62 9.47 34.94
CA GLY A 168 7.56 9.17 33.86
C GLY A 168 6.97 8.22 32.81
N LEU A 169 6.31 7.14 33.23
CA LEU A 169 5.65 6.19 32.32
C LEU A 169 4.50 6.84 31.54
N ARG A 170 3.72 7.66 32.25
CA ARG A 170 2.59 8.40 31.63
C ARG A 170 3.08 9.39 30.59
N LEU A 171 4.19 10.11 30.86
CA LEU A 171 4.79 11.05 29.92
C LEU A 171 5.35 10.31 28.70
N LEU A 172 6.13 9.24 28.90
CA LEU A 172 6.68 8.42 27.83
C LEU A 172 5.59 7.91 26.89
N ALA A 173 4.52 7.34 27.47
CA ALA A 173 3.39 6.86 26.67
C ALA A 173 2.68 8.01 25.94
N GLY A 174 2.52 9.18 26.58
CA GLY A 174 1.94 10.34 25.95
C GLY A 174 2.71 10.78 24.72
N VAL A 175 4.02 11.00 24.87
CA VAL A 175 4.90 11.42 23.77
C VAL A 175 4.86 10.41 22.62
N TYR A 176 4.95 9.10 22.91
CA TYR A 176 4.85 8.06 21.91
C TYR A 176 3.53 8.13 21.12
N ILE A 177 2.41 8.15 21.84
CA ILE A 177 1.08 8.18 21.24
C ILE A 177 0.89 9.44 20.38
N ASP A 178 1.27 10.60 20.90
CA ASP A 178 1.09 11.89 20.25
C ASP A 178 1.93 11.99 18.97
N ILE A 179 3.19 11.50 19.00
CA ILE A 179 4.07 11.47 17.81
C ILE A 179 3.48 10.55 16.74
N ILE A 180 3.16 9.30 17.09
CA ILE A 180 2.72 8.31 16.08
C ILE A 180 1.37 8.72 15.48
N ARG A 181 0.43 9.21 16.28
CA ARG A 181 -0.87 9.65 15.77
C ARG A 181 -0.84 11.02 15.08
N GLY A 182 0.19 11.83 15.36
CA GLY A 182 0.39 13.13 14.72
C GLY A 182 1.01 13.05 13.33
N ILE A 183 1.67 11.92 13.00
CA ILE A 183 2.30 11.71 11.69
C ILE A 183 1.33 10.97 10.76
N PRO A 184 1.07 11.48 9.54
CA PRO A 184 0.30 10.73 8.54
C PRO A 184 0.96 9.37 8.27
N MET A 185 0.16 8.30 8.25
CA MET A 185 0.67 6.94 8.15
C MET A 185 1.54 6.72 6.90
N MET A 186 1.21 7.33 5.76
CA MET A 186 2.01 7.24 4.53
C MET A 186 3.40 7.86 4.71
N VAL A 187 3.49 8.99 5.42
CA VAL A 187 4.77 9.64 5.75
C VAL A 187 5.59 8.76 6.68
N LEU A 188 4.95 8.12 7.67
CA LEU A 188 5.61 7.16 8.56
C LEU A 188 6.16 5.95 7.77
N ALA A 189 5.39 5.41 6.82
CA ALA A 189 5.84 4.32 5.95
C ALA A 189 7.08 4.72 5.13
N PHE A 190 7.07 5.88 4.50
CA PHE A 190 8.21 6.40 3.74
C PHE A 190 9.43 6.65 4.62
N PHE A 191 9.24 7.18 5.82
CA PHE A 191 10.33 7.39 6.75
C PHE A 191 10.98 6.07 7.18
N ILE A 192 10.19 5.04 7.51
CA ILE A 192 10.71 3.73 7.90
C ILE A 192 11.43 3.04 6.73
N PHE A 193 10.87 3.11 5.53
CA PHE A 193 11.41 2.37 4.38
C PHE A 193 12.57 3.08 3.68
N PHE A 194 12.50 4.40 3.52
CA PHE A 194 13.53 5.19 2.83
C PHE A 194 14.38 6.03 3.79
N GLY A 195 13.76 6.65 4.80
CA GLY A 195 14.43 7.58 5.70
C GLY A 195 15.40 6.89 6.65
N LEU A 196 14.95 5.86 7.38
CA LEU A 196 15.80 5.13 8.33
C LEU A 196 17.01 4.48 7.64
N PRO A 197 16.87 3.75 6.52
CA PRO A 197 18.02 3.24 5.78
C PRO A 197 18.97 4.34 5.32
N GLY A 198 18.44 5.49 4.90
CA GLY A 198 19.26 6.64 4.51
C GLY A 198 20.13 7.21 5.63
N ILE A 199 19.65 7.15 6.88
CA ILE A 199 20.36 7.66 8.06
C ILE A 199 21.29 6.59 8.66
N THR A 200 20.83 5.33 8.74
CA THR A 200 21.52 4.26 9.47
C THR A 200 22.36 3.35 8.58
N GLY A 201 22.15 3.36 7.27
CA GLY A 201 22.73 2.41 6.32
C GLY A 201 22.12 1.00 6.38
N ILE A 202 21.17 0.74 7.29
CA ILE A 202 20.53 -0.58 7.48
C ILE A 202 19.35 -0.71 6.52
N LYS A 203 19.42 -1.64 5.56
CA LYS A 203 18.32 -1.90 4.63
C LYS A 203 17.20 -2.68 5.34
N ILE A 204 15.98 -2.18 5.24
CA ILE A 204 14.79 -2.85 5.77
C ILE A 204 14.00 -3.40 4.58
N PRO A 205 13.70 -4.72 4.53
CA PRO A 205 12.84 -5.27 3.49
C PRO A 205 11.45 -4.61 3.51
N ASP A 206 10.84 -4.44 2.34
CA ASP A 206 9.54 -3.77 2.15
C ASP A 206 8.43 -4.34 3.05
N PHE A 207 8.31 -5.68 3.09
CA PHE A 207 7.31 -6.36 3.93
C PHE A 207 7.54 -6.11 5.43
N ALA A 208 8.81 -6.11 5.88
CA ALA A 208 9.17 -5.81 7.26
C ALA A 208 8.87 -4.33 7.60
N ALA A 209 9.20 -3.41 6.70
CA ALA A 209 8.87 -1.99 6.85
C ALA A 209 7.36 -1.78 6.96
N GLY A 210 6.57 -2.51 6.16
CA GLY A 210 5.11 -2.53 6.24
C GLY A 210 4.60 -3.00 7.59
N ILE A 211 5.12 -4.13 8.11
CA ILE A 211 4.77 -4.65 9.45
C ILE A 211 5.09 -3.60 10.52
N ILE A 212 6.28 -3.02 10.51
CA ILE A 212 6.69 -2.02 11.50
C ILE A 212 5.77 -0.81 11.47
N THR A 213 5.49 -0.28 10.27
CA THR A 213 4.62 0.88 10.09
C THR A 213 3.22 0.64 10.64
N LEU A 214 2.58 -0.46 10.23
CA LEU A 214 1.24 -0.83 10.69
C LEU A 214 1.21 -1.10 12.19
N THR A 215 2.25 -1.76 12.74
CA THR A 215 2.37 -2.03 14.17
C THR A 215 2.44 -0.75 14.97
N LEU A 216 3.33 0.17 14.61
CA LEU A 216 3.46 1.46 15.30
C LEU A 216 2.16 2.25 15.24
N ASN A 217 1.59 2.39 14.04
CA ASN A 217 0.34 3.12 13.86
C ASN A 217 -0.80 2.53 14.70
N ALA A 218 -1.08 1.24 14.54
CA ALA A 218 -2.17 0.58 15.25
C ALA A 218 -1.96 0.55 16.77
N SER A 219 -0.72 0.39 17.26
CA SER A 219 -0.44 0.33 18.70
C SER A 219 -0.74 1.65 19.41
N ALA A 220 -0.53 2.79 18.77
CA ALA A 220 -0.88 4.09 19.34
C ALA A 220 -2.41 4.26 19.50
N TYR A 221 -3.21 3.76 18.54
CA TYR A 221 -4.67 3.72 18.67
C TYR A 221 -5.13 2.71 19.73
N ILE A 222 -4.52 1.53 19.76
CA ILE A 222 -4.80 0.50 20.78
C ILE A 222 -4.47 1.03 22.19
N ALA A 223 -3.39 1.77 22.36
CA ALA A 223 -3.05 2.40 23.64
C ALA A 223 -4.16 3.35 24.13
N GLU A 224 -4.75 4.12 23.24
CA GLU A 224 -5.88 4.99 23.56
C GLU A 224 -7.17 4.20 23.83
N ILE A 225 -7.40 3.09 23.12
CA ILE A 225 -8.52 2.18 23.41
C ILE A 225 -8.37 1.61 24.83
N VAL A 226 -7.16 1.18 25.21
CA VAL A 226 -6.87 0.66 26.57
C VAL A 226 -7.10 1.76 27.62
N ARG A 227 -6.56 2.95 27.40
CA ARG A 227 -6.79 4.08 28.31
C ARG A 227 -8.28 4.41 28.46
N GLY A 228 -8.99 4.49 27.34
CA GLY A 228 -10.44 4.77 27.31
C GLY A 228 -11.25 3.70 28.02
N GLY A 229 -10.94 2.41 27.79
CA GLY A 229 -11.64 1.28 28.43
C GLY A 229 -11.41 1.22 29.92
N ILE A 230 -10.19 1.48 30.40
CA ILE A 230 -9.91 1.54 31.84
C ILE A 230 -10.65 2.71 32.49
N ASN A 231 -10.66 3.87 31.87
CA ASN A 231 -11.36 5.06 32.37
C ASN A 231 -12.89 4.96 32.27
N ALA A 232 -13.43 4.04 31.48
CA ALA A 232 -14.86 3.78 31.39
C ALA A 232 -15.41 2.92 32.55
N VAL A 233 -14.54 2.26 33.32
CA VAL A 233 -14.95 1.56 34.54
C VAL A 233 -15.30 2.60 35.61
N PRO A 234 -16.49 2.48 36.27
CA PRO A 234 -16.89 3.45 37.28
C PRO A 234 -15.85 3.64 38.38
N VAL A 235 -15.48 4.89 38.70
CA VAL A 235 -14.46 5.24 39.69
C VAL A 235 -14.72 4.62 41.06
N GLY A 236 -16.00 4.48 41.46
CA GLY A 236 -16.40 3.83 42.69
C GLY A 236 -15.92 2.37 42.83
N GLN A 237 -15.63 1.65 41.75
CA GLN A 237 -15.01 0.32 41.81
C GLN A 237 -13.57 0.39 42.35
N MET A 238 -12.83 1.38 41.95
CA MET A 238 -11.49 1.65 42.46
C MET A 238 -11.54 2.07 43.94
N GLU A 239 -12.44 3.01 44.28
CA GLU A 239 -12.56 3.55 45.64
C GLU A 239 -13.02 2.47 46.63
N ALA A 240 -14.08 1.72 46.29
CA ALA A 240 -14.56 0.62 47.15
C ALA A 240 -13.47 -0.44 47.38
N SER A 241 -12.75 -0.84 46.35
CA SER A 241 -11.69 -1.82 46.44
C SER A 241 -10.54 -1.33 47.31
N ARG A 242 -10.19 -0.06 47.20
CA ARG A 242 -9.15 0.58 48.02
C ARG A 242 -9.59 0.71 49.49
N SER A 243 -10.86 1.00 49.74
CA SER A 243 -11.43 1.06 51.10
C SER A 243 -11.44 -0.31 51.79
N LEU A 244 -11.54 -1.40 51.02
CA LEU A 244 -11.38 -2.77 51.52
C LEU A 244 -9.93 -3.20 51.71
N GLY A 245 -8.94 -2.29 51.59
CA GLY A 245 -7.52 -2.54 51.83
C GLY A 245 -6.77 -3.15 50.62
N LEU A 246 -7.37 -3.29 49.45
CA LEU A 246 -6.65 -3.79 48.29
C LEU A 246 -5.62 -2.76 47.82
N SER A 247 -4.42 -3.20 47.44
CA SER A 247 -3.42 -2.33 46.81
C SER A 247 -3.86 -1.93 45.40
N TYR A 248 -3.35 -0.81 44.88
CA TYR A 248 -3.64 -0.33 43.53
C TYR A 248 -3.46 -1.43 42.47
N ASN A 249 -2.34 -2.13 42.51
CA ASN A 249 -2.04 -3.18 41.53
C ASN A 249 -3.04 -4.36 41.59
N ARG A 250 -3.41 -4.78 42.82
CA ARG A 250 -4.42 -5.83 42.99
C ARG A 250 -5.80 -5.39 42.54
N THR A 251 -6.20 -4.17 42.86
CA THR A 251 -7.46 -3.57 42.34
C THR A 251 -7.47 -3.51 40.85
N MET A 252 -6.40 -3.00 40.23
CA MET A 252 -6.28 -2.94 38.76
C MET A 252 -6.39 -4.33 38.14
N GLN A 253 -5.64 -5.31 38.60
CA GLN A 253 -5.60 -6.66 38.00
C GLN A 253 -6.88 -7.45 38.23
N LYS A 254 -7.50 -7.38 39.41
CA LYS A 254 -8.60 -8.26 39.81
C LYS A 254 -9.99 -7.67 39.56
N ILE A 255 -10.08 -6.34 39.50
CA ILE A 255 -11.38 -5.65 39.45
C ILE A 255 -11.53 -4.79 38.21
N ILE A 256 -10.56 -3.90 37.93
CA ILE A 256 -10.67 -2.92 36.86
C ILE A 256 -10.40 -3.55 35.49
N LEU A 257 -9.24 -4.23 35.31
CA LEU A 257 -8.88 -4.79 34.01
C LEU A 257 -9.88 -5.82 33.47
N PRO A 258 -10.43 -6.75 34.25
CA PRO A 258 -11.42 -7.69 33.71
C PRO A 258 -12.68 -6.98 33.17
N GLN A 259 -13.11 -5.91 33.82
CA GLN A 259 -14.26 -5.10 33.35
C GLN A 259 -13.85 -4.27 32.11
N ALA A 260 -12.70 -3.61 32.16
CA ALA A 260 -12.18 -2.79 31.07
C ALA A 260 -11.98 -3.61 29.79
N VAL A 261 -11.45 -4.84 29.88
CA VAL A 261 -11.27 -5.72 28.70
C VAL A 261 -12.60 -5.97 28.00
N LYS A 262 -13.66 -6.27 28.73
CA LYS A 262 -15.00 -6.47 28.14
C LYS A 262 -15.49 -5.21 27.39
N ILE A 263 -15.23 -4.03 27.94
CA ILE A 263 -15.59 -2.74 27.32
C ILE A 263 -14.75 -2.50 26.04
N MET A 264 -13.46 -2.92 26.04
CA MET A 264 -12.51 -2.66 24.93
C MET A 264 -12.70 -3.59 23.72
N ILE A 265 -13.25 -4.80 23.88
CA ILE A 265 -13.36 -5.81 22.82
C ILE A 265 -13.96 -5.25 21.52
N PRO A 266 -15.11 -4.54 21.52
CA PRO A 266 -15.66 -3.99 20.29
C PRO A 266 -14.73 -3.01 19.59
N SER A 267 -14.00 -2.20 20.37
CA SER A 267 -13.03 -1.24 19.86
C SER A 267 -11.81 -1.91 19.26
N PHE A 268 -11.31 -3.01 19.84
CA PHE A 268 -10.22 -3.81 19.26
C PHE A 268 -10.64 -4.45 17.93
N ILE A 269 -11.87 -4.97 17.85
CA ILE A 269 -12.42 -5.51 16.61
C ILE A 269 -12.46 -4.43 15.53
N ASN A 270 -12.97 -3.25 15.85
CA ASN A 270 -13.02 -2.14 14.92
C ASN A 270 -11.61 -1.70 14.47
N GLN A 271 -10.66 -1.62 15.41
CA GLN A 271 -9.27 -1.27 15.10
C GLN A 271 -8.59 -2.32 14.20
N PHE A 272 -8.91 -3.60 14.37
CA PHE A 272 -8.41 -4.65 13.46
C PHE A 272 -8.92 -4.45 12.04
N VAL A 273 -10.21 -4.14 11.87
CA VAL A 273 -10.80 -3.85 10.55
C VAL A 273 -10.16 -2.61 9.91
N ILE A 274 -9.87 -1.57 10.71
CA ILE A 274 -9.14 -0.38 10.24
C ILE A 274 -7.75 -0.78 9.78
N SER A 275 -6.98 -1.50 10.62
CA SER A 275 -5.62 -1.94 10.30
C SER A 275 -5.56 -2.80 9.02
N LEU A 276 -6.60 -3.61 8.75
CA LEU A 276 -6.69 -4.38 7.52
C LEU A 276 -6.87 -3.47 6.29
N LYS A 277 -7.65 -2.40 6.39
CA LYS A 277 -7.79 -1.41 5.30
C LYS A 277 -6.49 -0.63 5.11
N ASP A 278 -5.81 -0.32 6.19
CA ASP A 278 -4.55 0.44 6.20
C ASP A 278 -3.41 -0.30 5.49
N THR A 279 -3.50 -1.63 5.29
CA THR A 279 -2.53 -2.38 4.48
C THR A 279 -2.39 -1.83 3.07
N THR A 280 -3.45 -1.23 2.52
CA THR A 280 -3.44 -0.61 1.18
C THR A 280 -2.43 0.54 1.08
N ILE A 281 -2.17 1.27 2.17
CA ILE A 281 -1.20 2.37 2.20
C ILE A 281 0.22 1.85 2.01
N ILE A 282 0.49 0.61 2.45
CA ILE A 282 1.82 -0.01 2.36
C ILE A 282 2.19 -0.35 0.90
N SER A 283 1.22 -0.39 -0.01
CA SER A 283 1.50 -0.49 -1.45
C SER A 283 2.40 0.65 -1.96
N ALA A 284 2.37 1.81 -1.31
CA ALA A 284 3.19 2.97 -1.68
C ALA A 284 4.70 2.76 -1.49
N ILE A 285 5.11 1.81 -0.64
CA ILE A 285 6.51 1.41 -0.46
C ILE A 285 6.87 0.12 -1.22
N GLY A 286 6.02 -0.32 -2.15
CA GLY A 286 6.29 -1.44 -3.05
C GLY A 286 5.82 -2.81 -2.55
N VAL A 287 5.21 -2.92 -1.38
CA VAL A 287 4.67 -4.20 -0.88
C VAL A 287 3.54 -4.68 -1.79
N VAL A 288 3.75 -5.86 -2.39
CA VAL A 288 2.78 -6.46 -3.32
C VAL A 288 1.70 -7.19 -2.52
N GLU A 289 0.78 -6.41 -1.94
CA GLU A 289 -0.48 -6.86 -1.33
C GLU A 289 -1.63 -6.77 -2.37
N LEU A 290 -2.88 -6.94 -1.97
CA LEU A 290 -4.01 -7.03 -2.90
C LEU A 290 -4.17 -5.78 -3.79
N LEU A 291 -4.06 -4.56 -3.24
CA LEU A 291 -4.18 -3.32 -4.03
C LEU A 291 -3.01 -3.17 -5.01
N GLN A 292 -1.78 -3.44 -4.56
CA GLN A 292 -0.60 -3.37 -5.44
C GLN A 292 -0.67 -4.42 -6.54
N THR A 293 -1.15 -5.63 -6.23
CA THR A 293 -1.43 -6.65 -7.26
C THR A 293 -2.39 -6.11 -8.31
N GLY A 294 -3.45 -5.42 -7.88
CA GLY A 294 -4.37 -4.78 -8.80
C GLY A 294 -3.73 -3.70 -9.66
N LYS A 295 -2.91 -2.84 -9.07
CA LYS A 295 -2.16 -1.82 -9.84
C LYS A 295 -1.27 -2.46 -10.91
N ILE A 296 -0.61 -3.58 -10.61
CA ILE A 296 0.20 -4.34 -11.58
C ILE A 296 -0.68 -4.88 -12.71
N ILE A 297 -1.86 -5.43 -12.38
CA ILE A 297 -2.80 -5.93 -13.40
C ILE A 297 -3.31 -4.76 -14.27
N VAL A 298 -3.68 -3.63 -13.66
CA VAL A 298 -4.12 -2.42 -14.39
C VAL A 298 -3.03 -1.92 -15.32
N ALA A 299 -1.79 -1.80 -14.84
CA ALA A 299 -0.66 -1.35 -15.66
C ALA A 299 -0.45 -2.23 -16.90
N ARG A 300 -0.75 -3.55 -16.81
CA ARG A 300 -0.64 -4.48 -17.93
C ARG A 300 -1.86 -4.49 -18.83
N THR A 301 -3.07 -4.43 -18.26
CA THR A 301 -4.33 -4.63 -19.00
C THR A 301 -5.04 -3.34 -19.32
N THR A 302 -4.72 -2.25 -18.62
CA THR A 302 -5.38 -0.95 -18.64
C THR A 302 -6.90 -1.00 -18.35
N GLN A 303 -7.35 -2.08 -17.68
CA GLN A 303 -8.75 -2.31 -17.31
C GLN A 303 -9.02 -1.88 -15.85
N SER A 304 -8.69 -0.62 -15.52
CA SER A 304 -8.78 -0.07 -14.15
C SER A 304 -10.18 -0.25 -13.54
N SER A 305 -11.24 0.07 -14.26
CA SER A 305 -12.61 0.01 -13.75
C SER A 305 -12.99 -1.40 -13.27
N TYR A 306 -12.68 -2.42 -14.05
CA TYR A 306 -12.99 -3.81 -13.69
C TYR A 306 -12.08 -4.35 -12.60
N VAL A 307 -10.77 -4.06 -12.69
CA VAL A 307 -9.80 -4.55 -11.70
C VAL A 307 -10.07 -3.94 -10.34
N TYR A 308 -10.28 -2.63 -10.24
CA TYR A 308 -10.61 -2.00 -8.96
C TYR A 308 -11.97 -2.42 -8.41
N LEU A 309 -12.95 -2.71 -9.26
CA LEU A 309 -14.22 -3.31 -8.84
C LEU A 309 -14.00 -4.70 -8.22
N ILE A 310 -13.20 -5.56 -8.86
CA ILE A 310 -12.87 -6.89 -8.33
C ILE A 310 -12.18 -6.76 -6.97
N ILE A 311 -11.19 -5.88 -6.84
CA ILE A 311 -10.48 -5.64 -5.58
C ILE A 311 -11.43 -5.12 -4.49
N ALA A 312 -12.31 -4.17 -4.82
CA ALA A 312 -13.30 -3.65 -3.89
C ALA A 312 -14.24 -4.75 -3.37
N ILE A 313 -14.69 -5.64 -4.26
CA ILE A 313 -15.52 -6.79 -3.88
C ILE A 313 -14.73 -7.76 -2.99
N MET A 314 -13.46 -8.05 -3.31
CA MET A 314 -12.62 -8.94 -2.51
C MET A 314 -12.40 -8.37 -1.09
N TYR A 315 -12.10 -7.07 -0.96
CA TYR A 315 -12.02 -6.41 0.35
C TYR A 315 -13.35 -6.43 1.10
N LEU A 316 -14.47 -6.15 0.42
CA LEU A 316 -15.80 -6.17 1.02
C LEU A 316 -16.13 -7.54 1.60
N ILE A 317 -15.87 -8.61 0.85
CA ILE A 317 -16.10 -9.99 1.29
C ILE A 317 -15.21 -10.30 2.50
N LEU A 318 -13.90 -10.03 2.40
CA LEU A 318 -12.93 -10.28 3.47
C LEU A 318 -13.32 -9.56 4.77
N ILE A 319 -13.57 -8.25 4.68
CA ILE A 319 -13.92 -7.41 5.84
C ILE A 319 -15.26 -7.88 6.45
N THR A 320 -16.25 -8.20 5.61
CA THR A 320 -17.57 -8.69 6.09
C THR A 320 -17.44 -10.00 6.84
N ILE A 321 -16.66 -10.95 6.31
CA ILE A 321 -16.41 -12.25 6.96
C ILE A 321 -15.72 -12.03 8.31
N LEU A 322 -14.63 -11.26 8.33
CA LEU A 322 -13.86 -11.01 9.55
C LEU A 322 -14.67 -10.26 10.60
N THR A 323 -15.44 -9.25 10.20
CA THR A 323 -16.34 -8.51 11.12
C THR A 323 -17.42 -9.42 11.70
N LYS A 324 -18.05 -10.29 10.88
CA LYS A 324 -19.05 -11.23 11.39
C LYS A 324 -18.45 -12.25 12.36
N LEU A 325 -17.25 -12.76 12.07
CA LEU A 325 -16.54 -13.67 12.99
C LEU A 325 -16.20 -12.99 14.31
N ALA A 326 -15.65 -11.78 14.25
CA ALA A 326 -15.28 -10.99 15.41
C ALA A 326 -16.50 -10.63 16.29
N ASN A 327 -17.64 -10.25 15.68
CA ASN A 327 -18.88 -9.98 16.40
C ASN A 327 -19.49 -11.24 17.05
N ARG A 328 -19.25 -12.43 16.50
CA ARG A 328 -19.63 -13.68 17.16
C ARG A 328 -18.79 -13.95 18.41
N LEU A 329 -17.50 -13.60 18.38
CA LEU A 329 -16.63 -13.71 19.55
C LEU A 329 -17.03 -12.72 20.64
N ASP A 330 -17.34 -11.47 20.31
CA ASP A 330 -17.83 -10.46 21.25
C ASP A 330 -19.10 -10.94 22.01
N LYS A 331 -20.04 -11.54 21.29
CA LYS A 331 -21.27 -12.09 21.90
C LYS A 331 -21.03 -13.24 22.87
N LYS A 332 -19.92 -13.98 22.73
CA LYS A 332 -19.57 -15.08 23.66
C LYS A 332 -18.86 -14.60 24.93
N VAL A 333 -18.27 -13.40 24.89
CA VAL A 333 -17.52 -12.81 26.00
C VAL A 333 -18.39 -11.92 26.90
N LYS A 334 -19.48 -11.42 26.37
CA LYS A 334 -20.55 -10.74 27.15
C LYS A 334 -21.39 -11.73 27.91
#